data_61cfdc8d9a3ea327bbd26a2cb623dfb1
#
_entry.id   61cfdc8d9a3ea327bbd26a2cb623dfb1
#
_cell.length_a   1.000
_cell.length_b   1.000
_cell.length_c   1.000
_cell.angle_alpha   90.00
_cell.angle_beta   90.00
_cell.angle_gamma   90.00
#
_symmetry.space_group_name_H-M   'P 1'
#
loop_
_entity.id
_entity.type
_entity.pdbx_description
1 polymer ?
#
loop_
_entity_poly.entity_id
_entity_poly.type
_entity_poly.pdbx_seq_one_letter_code
_entity_poly.pdbx_strand_id
1 'polypeptide(L)' 'MADKPSVTLPATVEKIIPPSDPREPEKAQILIEGADDLYREIRIENTLTDDNGNAVRLKKGAEVEVTVEAHSGASAP' A
#
# COMPACT_ATOMS: atom_id res chain seq x y z
N MET A 1 9.93 -12.63 23.04
CA MET A 1 8.87 -12.59 22.03
C MET A 1 9.48 -12.36 20.66
N ALA A 2 9.14 -13.18 19.72
CA ALA A 2 9.67 -13.04 18.37
C ALA A 2 8.81 -12.05 17.59
N ASP A 3 9.44 -11.01 17.11
CA ASP A 3 8.77 -10.05 16.25
C ASP A 3 8.73 -10.61 14.82
N LYS A 4 7.67 -10.30 14.12
CA LYS A 4 7.58 -10.67 12.72
C LYS A 4 8.52 -9.78 11.90
N PRO A 5 9.31 -10.37 11.00
CA PRO A 5 10.16 -9.53 10.15
C PRO A 5 9.30 -8.60 9.29
N SER A 6 9.69 -7.35 9.25
CA SER A 6 8.94 -6.37 8.48
C SER A 6 9.84 -5.27 7.97
N VAL A 7 9.35 -4.57 6.95
CA VAL A 7 9.98 -3.37 6.44
C VAL A 7 8.89 -2.37 6.10
N THR A 8 9.14 -1.11 6.42
CA THR A 8 8.22 -0.02 6.12
C THR A 8 8.94 0.98 5.23
N LEU A 9 8.33 1.29 4.10
CA LEU A 9 8.91 2.18 3.11
C LEU A 9 8.00 3.37 2.89
N PRO A 10 8.56 4.58 2.77
CA PRO A 10 7.76 5.74 2.43
C PRO A 10 7.27 5.64 0.99
N ALA A 11 6.10 6.18 0.75
CA ALA A 11 5.48 6.11 -0.57
C ALA A 11 4.53 7.28 -0.77
N THR A 12 4.14 7.48 -2.02
CA THR A 12 3.23 8.56 -2.40
C THR A 12 2.16 8.00 -3.33
N VAL A 13 0.94 8.44 -3.15
CA VAL A 13 -0.15 8.07 -4.06
C VAL A 13 0.06 8.80 -5.39
N GLU A 14 0.41 8.07 -6.43
CA GLU A 14 0.70 8.64 -7.73
C GLU A 14 -0.57 9.04 -8.47
N LYS A 15 -1.57 8.18 -8.43
CA LYS A 15 -2.85 8.45 -9.07
C LYS A 15 -3.94 7.54 -8.53
N ILE A 16 -5.18 7.94 -8.75
CA ILE A 16 -6.35 7.14 -8.45
C ILE A 16 -6.88 6.59 -9.76
N ILE A 17 -7.09 5.29 -9.82
CA ILE A 17 -7.54 4.60 -11.02
C ILE A 17 -9.02 4.30 -10.85
N PRO A 18 -9.88 4.91 -11.68
CA PRO A 18 -11.31 4.63 -11.60
C PRO A 18 -11.61 3.19 -12.00
N PRO A 19 -12.68 2.60 -11.47
CA PRO A 19 -13.02 1.24 -11.83
C PRO A 19 -13.49 1.16 -13.28
N SER A 20 -13.15 0.07 -13.96
CA SER A 20 -13.62 -0.18 -15.31
C SER A 20 -15.03 -0.78 -15.32
N ASP A 21 -15.49 -1.25 -14.17
CA ASP A 21 -16.81 -1.85 -13.98
C ASP A 21 -17.41 -1.26 -12.71
N PRO A 22 -18.70 -0.84 -12.71
CA PRO A 22 -19.30 -0.24 -11.51
C PRO A 22 -19.26 -1.12 -10.26
N ARG A 23 -19.05 -2.43 -10.42
CA ARG A 23 -18.96 -3.35 -9.29
C ARG A 23 -17.57 -3.48 -8.72
N GLU A 24 -16.59 -2.91 -9.37
CA GLU A 24 -15.21 -2.95 -8.92
C GLU A 24 -14.90 -1.69 -8.11
N PRO A 25 -14.04 -1.80 -7.08
CA PRO A 25 -13.60 -0.61 -6.35
C PRO A 25 -12.59 0.18 -7.16
N GLU A 26 -12.50 1.48 -6.90
CA GLU A 26 -11.40 2.24 -7.43
C GLU A 26 -10.10 1.78 -6.77
N LYS A 27 -8.98 2.02 -7.44
CA LYS A 27 -7.67 1.62 -6.94
C LYS A 27 -6.77 2.82 -6.80
N ALA A 28 -5.85 2.73 -5.87
CA ALA A 28 -4.80 3.72 -5.69
C ALA A 28 -3.49 3.12 -6.19
N GLN A 29 -2.81 3.83 -7.07
CA GLN A 29 -1.48 3.45 -7.51
C GLN A 29 -0.47 4.17 -6.65
N ILE A 30 0.35 3.40 -5.98
CA ILE A 30 1.29 3.90 -4.97
C ILE A 30 2.71 3.73 -5.49
N LEU A 31 3.46 4.82 -5.45
CA LEU A 31 4.86 4.82 -5.86
C LEU A 31 5.71 4.73 -4.60
N ILE A 32 6.47 3.65 -4.47
CA ILE A 32 7.27 3.38 -3.28
C ILE A 32 8.67 3.97 -3.47
N GLU A 33 9.10 4.80 -2.54
CA GLU A 33 10.42 5.41 -2.58
C GLU A 33 11.47 4.43 -2.07
N GLY A 34 12.65 4.51 -2.67
CA GLY A 34 13.77 3.69 -2.23
C GLY A 34 13.73 2.24 -2.69
N ALA A 35 12.72 1.87 -3.47
CA ALA A 35 12.64 0.54 -4.05
C ALA A 35 13.35 0.51 -5.40
N ASP A 36 13.60 -0.71 -5.89
CA ASP A 36 14.21 -0.88 -7.20
C ASP A 36 13.32 -0.30 -8.29
N ASP A 37 13.94 0.19 -9.35
CA ASP A 37 13.26 0.92 -10.41
C ASP A 37 12.11 0.17 -11.07
N LEU A 38 12.20 -1.14 -11.14
CA LEU A 38 11.22 -1.93 -11.89
C LEU A 38 9.96 -2.27 -11.11
N TYR A 39 10.00 -2.25 -9.77
CA TYR A 39 8.90 -2.77 -8.96
C TYR A 39 8.54 -1.86 -7.82
N ARG A 40 8.65 -0.58 -8.04
CA ARG A 40 8.33 0.39 -6.98
C ARG A 40 6.91 0.89 -7.01
N GLU A 41 6.08 0.36 -7.90
CA GLU A 41 4.67 0.73 -7.96
C GLU A 41 3.81 -0.43 -7.50
N ILE A 42 2.80 -0.12 -6.69
CA ILE A 42 1.80 -1.10 -6.31
C ILE A 42 0.42 -0.49 -6.48
N ARG A 43 -0.58 -1.35 -6.61
CA ARG A 43 -1.97 -0.94 -6.70
C ARG A 43 -2.76 -1.65 -5.63
N ILE A 44 -3.58 -0.90 -4.92
CA ILE A 44 -4.45 -1.44 -3.88
C ILE A 44 -5.85 -0.89 -4.07
N GLU A 45 -6.83 -1.57 -3.50
CA GLU A 45 -8.16 -1.00 -3.41
C GLU A 45 -8.09 0.26 -2.57
N ASN A 46 -8.69 1.35 -3.05
CA ASN A 46 -8.60 2.62 -2.36
C ASN A 46 -9.67 2.73 -1.28
N THR A 47 -9.59 1.83 -0.32
CA THR A 47 -10.45 1.84 0.85
C THR A 47 -9.63 1.44 2.06
N LEU A 48 -9.49 2.37 3.00
CA LEU A 48 -8.76 2.14 4.24
C LEU A 48 -9.72 2.32 5.40
N THR A 49 -9.37 1.75 6.53
CA THR A 49 -10.16 1.90 7.75
C THR A 49 -9.35 2.69 8.75
N ASP A 50 -9.93 3.77 9.26
CA ASP A 50 -9.26 4.57 10.28
C ASP A 50 -9.41 3.94 11.68
N ASP A 51 -8.84 4.60 12.67
CA ASP A 51 -8.84 4.08 14.05
C ASP A 51 -10.25 3.95 14.64
N ASN A 52 -11.22 4.67 14.09
CA ASN A 52 -12.59 4.64 14.53
C ASN A 52 -13.45 3.64 13.76
N GLY A 53 -12.85 2.89 12.83
CA GLY A 53 -13.58 1.93 12.02
C GLY A 53 -14.26 2.51 10.79
N ASN A 54 -14.03 3.77 10.49
CA ASN A 54 -14.62 4.41 9.32
C ASN A 54 -13.80 4.17 8.07
N ALA A 55 -14.47 4.00 6.94
CA ALA A 55 -13.79 3.86 5.66
C ALA A 55 -13.30 5.22 5.18
N VAL A 56 -12.06 5.27 4.74
CA VAL A 56 -11.45 6.48 4.19
C VAL A 56 -10.76 6.15 2.89
N ARG A 57 -10.58 7.15 2.05
CA ARG A 57 -9.93 7.02 0.75
C ARG A 57 -8.70 7.88 0.67
N LEU A 58 -7.71 7.38 -0.06
CA LEU A 58 -6.51 8.15 -0.36
C LEU A 58 -6.80 9.11 -1.51
N LYS A 59 -6.07 10.22 -1.53
CA LYS A 59 -6.12 11.20 -2.61
C LYS A 59 -4.77 11.20 -3.33
N LYS A 60 -4.79 11.60 -4.59
CA LYS A 60 -3.57 11.79 -5.36
C LYS A 60 -2.65 12.76 -4.60
N GLY A 61 -1.39 12.38 -4.49
CA GLY A 61 -0.38 13.18 -3.80
C GLY A 61 -0.27 12.89 -2.32
N ALA A 62 -1.12 12.03 -1.75
CA ALA A 62 -1.03 11.69 -0.33
C ALA A 62 0.26 10.95 -0.03
N GLU A 63 0.87 11.27 1.10
CA GLU A 63 2.03 10.56 1.58
C GLU A 63 1.57 9.38 2.42
N VAL A 64 2.12 8.21 2.15
CA VAL A 64 1.72 6.97 2.83
C VAL A 64 2.95 6.14 3.17
N GLU A 65 2.75 5.09 3.93
CA GLU A 65 3.78 4.10 4.22
C GLU A 65 3.31 2.74 3.75
N VAL A 66 4.23 1.97 3.18
CA VAL A 66 3.95 0.61 2.76
C VAL A 66 4.75 -0.32 3.66
N THR A 67 4.06 -1.22 4.34
CA THR A 67 4.68 -2.17 5.25
C THR A 67 4.52 -3.58 4.69
N VAL A 68 5.63 -4.30 4.59
CA VAL A 68 5.64 -5.72 4.24
C VAL A 68 6.06 -6.48 5.48
N GLU A 69 5.22 -7.40 5.91
CA GLU A 69 5.46 -8.18 7.12
C GLU A 69 5.34 -9.65 6.79
N ALA A 70 6.35 -10.42 7.17
CA ALA A 70 6.34 -11.85 6.91
C ALA A 70 5.73 -12.60 8.08
N HIS A 71 4.75 -13.44 7.79
CA HIS A 71 4.14 -14.34 8.78
C HIS A 71 4.81 -15.71 8.74
N SER A 72 5.38 -16.07 7.59
CA SER A 72 6.13 -17.30 7.39
C SER A 72 6.98 -17.15 6.13
N GLY A 73 7.90 -18.08 5.91
CA GLY A 73 8.70 -18.06 4.68
C GLY A 73 9.87 -17.11 4.70
N ALA A 74 10.18 -16.48 5.83
CA ALA A 74 11.34 -15.63 5.96
C ALA A 74 12.48 -16.38 6.66
N SER A 75 13.70 -16.10 6.25
CA SER A 75 14.89 -16.70 6.88
C SER A 75 16.01 -15.66 6.92
N ALA A 76 16.99 -15.93 7.79
CA ALA A 76 18.15 -15.06 7.88
C ALA A 76 18.96 -15.13 6.58
N PRO A 77 19.58 -14.04 6.13
CA PRO A 77 20.43 -14.05 4.95
C PRO A 77 21.72 -14.83 5.14
#